data_0e09223bd9d0aec657732706209d0bff
#
_entry.id   0e09223bd9d0aec657732706209d0bff
#
_cell.length_a   1.000
_cell.length_b   1.000
_cell.length_c   1.000
_cell.angle_alpha   90.00
_cell.angle_beta   90.00
_cell.angle_gamma   90.00
#
_symmetry.space_group_name_H-M   'P 1'
#
loop_
_entity.id
_entity.type
_entity.pdbx_description
1 polymer ?
#
loop_
_entity_poly.entity_id
_entity_poly.type
_entity_poly.pdbx_seq_one_letter_code
_entity_poly.pdbx_strand_id
1 'polypeptide(L)'
;MSQAHLNPSLPQALSRLDQLTNWERKPRGEMRVGLEPMLDLMQRLGNPHRSFRAIHVAGTKGKGSVSALLEAGLLRAGWRVGRYASPHVDRVNERVSILGQEVEDDALAAAIMQVLDSYESAKQATTAGEDATWFDVITAAAFLVFKEVGLDWAVIEVGLGGRLDSTNVVFGEVAIVTNIGLEHTEILGVTREAIAGEKVGILKSGATLATTLAIDDAAGKVLQQRADELGCQVLRTDLPEDATIAETNISLAGLVFDHLGRQGESVQTASKKGQPVGAWLLEPAVIDKARLPGRMERFDLALPPTLRSGRQSLPVIMDGAHVPFNIEAVLRDITRSSSVSGDCIAVVALASDKDAPAFLNVLSRYVAHAVFTEASGSGRAHAASELEALAISMGMACEAEPNPQKALHHAVAKAAEVGGWILVTGSLYLVGALRGTVQGSVG
;
A
#
# COMPACT_ATOMS: atom_id res chain seq x y z
N MET A 1 -6.30 31.70 35.52
CA MET A 1 -5.10 31.25 34.80
C MET A 1 -5.56 30.06 33.96
N SER A 2 -5.77 30.31 32.68
CA SER A 2 -6.16 29.28 31.69
C SER A 2 -4.95 28.35 31.53
N GLN A 3 -5.09 27.09 31.93
CA GLN A 3 -4.16 26.05 31.50
C GLN A 3 -4.28 25.99 29.97
N ALA A 4 -3.26 26.50 29.27
CA ALA A 4 -3.06 26.17 27.87
C ALA A 4 -2.94 24.64 27.82
N HIS A 5 -3.97 23.94 27.36
CA HIS A 5 -3.87 22.55 27.00
C HIS A 5 -2.82 22.49 25.88
N LEU A 6 -1.59 22.17 26.22
CA LEU A 6 -0.57 21.79 25.24
C LEU A 6 -1.17 20.65 24.43
N ASN A 7 -1.41 20.89 23.15
CA ASN A 7 -1.83 19.80 22.25
C ASN A 7 -0.79 18.68 22.35
N PRO A 8 -1.24 17.43 22.53
CA PRO A 8 -0.31 16.30 22.64
C PRO A 8 0.53 16.20 21.37
N SER A 9 1.82 15.96 21.52
CA SER A 9 2.69 15.73 20.38
C SER A 9 2.37 14.39 19.71
N LEU A 10 2.70 14.23 18.42
CA LEU A 10 2.49 12.97 17.71
C LEU A 10 3.17 11.77 18.40
N PRO A 11 4.42 11.84 18.90
CA PRO A 11 5.02 10.75 19.68
C PRO A 11 4.20 10.35 20.92
N GLN A 12 3.60 11.30 21.63
CA GLN A 12 2.74 11.02 22.79
C GLN A 12 1.45 10.32 22.37
N ALA A 13 0.80 10.77 21.29
CA ALA A 13 -0.41 10.16 20.75
C ALA A 13 -0.13 8.72 20.27
N LEU A 14 0.99 8.51 19.57
CA LEU A 14 1.42 7.18 19.11
C LEU A 14 1.77 6.26 20.28
N SER A 15 2.41 6.75 21.33
CA SER A 15 2.70 5.96 22.52
C SER A 15 1.44 5.43 23.22
N ARG A 16 0.34 6.22 23.23
CA ARG A 16 -0.96 5.74 23.72
C ARG A 16 -1.59 4.75 22.76
N LEU A 17 -1.57 5.04 21.45
CA LEU A 17 -2.11 4.20 20.41
C LEU A 17 -1.42 2.82 20.38
N ASP A 18 -0.11 2.77 20.59
CA ASP A 18 0.69 1.53 20.58
C ASP A 18 0.39 0.60 21.79
N GLN A 19 -0.41 1.04 22.76
CA GLN A 19 -0.94 0.18 23.82
C GLN A 19 -2.09 -0.73 23.32
N LEU A 20 -2.73 -0.37 22.20
CA LEU A 20 -3.78 -1.17 21.59
C LEU A 20 -3.18 -2.34 20.79
N THR A 21 -4.00 -3.36 20.55
CA THR A 21 -3.58 -4.49 19.72
C THR A 21 -3.29 -4.04 18.29
N ASN A 22 -2.06 -4.27 17.85
CA ASN A 22 -1.63 -3.99 16.49
C ASN A 22 -1.37 -5.30 15.73
N TRP A 23 -2.32 -5.70 14.87
CA TRP A 23 -2.25 -6.91 14.07
C TRP A 23 -1.26 -6.82 12.88
N GLU A 24 -0.77 -5.65 12.55
CA GLU A 24 0.32 -5.52 11.58
C GLU A 24 1.66 -6.01 12.16
N ARG A 25 1.81 -5.96 13.50
CA ARG A 25 3.02 -6.38 14.23
C ARG A 25 2.89 -7.75 14.92
N LYS A 26 1.68 -8.29 15.08
CA LYS A 26 1.40 -9.57 15.75
C LYS A 26 1.11 -10.69 14.74
N PRO A 27 1.30 -11.96 15.12
CA PRO A 27 0.81 -13.10 14.34
C PRO A 27 -0.70 -12.99 14.11
N ARG A 28 -1.14 -13.27 12.88
CA ARG A 28 -2.54 -13.04 12.46
C ARG A 28 -3.48 -14.19 12.79
N GLY A 29 -2.98 -15.38 13.16
CA GLY A 29 -3.81 -16.56 13.44
C GLY A 29 -4.84 -16.37 14.56
N GLU A 30 -4.64 -15.36 15.44
CA GLU A 30 -5.59 -15.00 16.51
C GLU A 30 -6.40 -13.74 16.18
N MET A 31 -6.24 -13.18 14.96
CA MET A 31 -6.89 -11.94 14.58
C MET A 31 -8.41 -12.13 14.53
N ARG A 32 -9.12 -11.37 15.37
CA ARG A 32 -10.57 -11.21 15.25
C ARG A 32 -10.84 -10.04 14.31
N VAL A 33 -11.66 -10.29 13.30
CA VAL A 33 -12.11 -9.27 12.34
C VAL A 33 -13.60 -9.03 12.54
N GLY A 34 -14.00 -7.76 12.58
CA GLY A 34 -15.39 -7.34 12.75
C GLY A 34 -15.49 -5.83 12.59
N LEU A 35 -16.65 -5.34 12.16
CA LEU A 35 -16.90 -3.91 11.96
C LEU A 35 -17.50 -3.23 13.19
N GLU A 36 -18.00 -4.00 14.14
CA GLU A 36 -18.74 -3.49 15.31
C GLU A 36 -17.91 -2.48 16.12
N PRO A 37 -16.62 -2.71 16.42
CA PRO A 37 -15.80 -1.73 17.13
C PRO A 37 -15.67 -0.41 16.37
N MET A 38 -15.40 -0.49 15.05
CA MET A 38 -15.28 0.69 14.22
C MET A 38 -16.60 1.45 14.07
N LEU A 39 -17.73 0.75 13.95
CA LEU A 39 -19.06 1.38 13.88
C LEU A 39 -19.41 2.13 15.17
N ASP A 40 -19.10 1.58 16.33
CA ASP A 40 -19.31 2.26 17.62
C ASP A 40 -18.44 3.52 17.72
N LEU A 41 -17.14 3.43 17.36
CA LEU A 41 -16.28 4.61 17.31
C LEU A 41 -16.82 5.67 16.35
N MET A 42 -17.25 5.29 15.14
CA MET A 42 -17.82 6.23 14.17
C MET A 42 -19.05 6.95 14.73
N GLN A 43 -19.93 6.22 15.40
CA GLN A 43 -21.13 6.80 16.02
C GLN A 43 -20.76 7.83 17.10
N ARG A 44 -19.82 7.51 17.98
CA ARG A 44 -19.31 8.40 19.06
C ARG A 44 -18.67 9.66 18.52
N LEU A 45 -17.97 9.55 17.39
CA LEU A 45 -17.31 10.66 16.71
C LEU A 45 -18.23 11.48 15.78
N GLY A 46 -19.54 11.18 15.75
CA GLY A 46 -20.52 11.88 14.92
C GLY A 46 -20.39 11.54 13.43
N ASN A 47 -20.04 10.30 13.12
CA ASN A 47 -19.97 9.69 11.77
C ASN A 47 -19.10 10.50 10.77
N PRO A 48 -17.82 10.77 11.07
CA PRO A 48 -16.96 11.57 10.20
C PRO A 48 -16.81 10.98 8.80
N HIS A 49 -16.88 9.65 8.65
CA HIS A 49 -16.80 8.92 7.38
C HIS A 49 -17.94 9.22 6.39
N ARG A 50 -18.97 9.98 6.80
CA ARG A 50 -20.08 10.41 5.95
C ARG A 50 -19.95 11.85 5.45
N SER A 51 -18.88 12.55 5.80
CA SER A 51 -18.70 13.96 5.44
C SER A 51 -18.05 14.19 4.08
N PHE A 52 -17.62 13.14 3.41
CA PHE A 52 -16.95 13.16 2.10
C PHE A 52 -17.46 12.01 1.23
N ARG A 53 -17.30 12.15 -0.08
CA ARG A 53 -17.52 11.07 -1.05
C ARG A 53 -16.30 10.16 -1.08
N ALA A 54 -16.47 8.85 -1.31
CA ALA A 54 -15.36 7.93 -1.25
C ALA A 54 -15.21 7.07 -2.51
N ILE A 55 -13.95 6.80 -2.88
CA ILE A 55 -13.53 5.70 -3.73
C ILE A 55 -12.84 4.69 -2.83
N HIS A 56 -13.33 3.44 -2.80
CA HIS A 56 -12.84 2.42 -1.87
C HIS A 56 -12.05 1.35 -2.63
N VAL A 57 -10.79 1.13 -2.24
CA VAL A 57 -9.82 0.35 -3.04
C VAL A 57 -9.37 -0.88 -2.27
N ALA A 58 -9.80 -2.07 -2.74
CA ALA A 58 -9.33 -3.38 -2.30
C ALA A 58 -8.48 -4.06 -3.38
N GLY A 59 -7.89 -5.19 -3.02
CA GLY A 59 -7.07 -5.99 -3.92
C GLY A 59 -5.89 -6.62 -3.20
N THR A 60 -5.16 -7.49 -3.86
CA THR A 60 -3.95 -8.07 -3.27
C THR A 60 -2.78 -7.12 -3.45
N LYS A 61 -2.52 -6.64 -4.66
CA LYS A 61 -1.45 -5.68 -4.99
C LYS A 61 -2.00 -4.50 -5.83
N GLY A 62 -1.25 -3.41 -5.87
CA GLY A 62 -1.63 -2.23 -6.64
C GLY A 62 -2.59 -1.26 -5.94
N LYS A 63 -3.18 -1.61 -4.78
CA LYS A 63 -4.10 -0.75 -4.03
C LYS A 63 -3.55 0.67 -3.83
N GLY A 64 -2.39 0.79 -3.19
CA GLY A 64 -1.76 2.08 -2.91
C GLY A 64 -1.45 2.87 -4.18
N SER A 65 -0.92 2.22 -5.23
CA SER A 65 -0.61 2.89 -6.50
C SER A 65 -1.87 3.41 -7.20
N VAL A 66 -2.94 2.61 -7.26
CA VAL A 66 -4.23 3.05 -7.81
C VAL A 66 -4.81 4.18 -6.98
N SER A 67 -4.75 4.08 -5.64
CA SER A 67 -5.22 5.15 -4.74
C SER A 67 -4.46 6.46 -4.95
N ALA A 68 -3.14 6.42 -5.13
CA ALA A 68 -2.32 7.60 -5.39
C ALA A 68 -2.60 8.22 -6.76
N LEU A 69 -2.81 7.40 -7.81
CA LEU A 69 -3.21 7.87 -9.13
C LEU A 69 -4.57 8.57 -9.11
N LEU A 70 -5.54 8.01 -8.38
CA LEU A 70 -6.86 8.59 -8.22
C LEU A 70 -6.81 9.91 -7.44
N GLU A 71 -6.07 9.96 -6.32
CA GLU A 71 -5.83 11.19 -5.57
C GLU A 71 -5.23 12.28 -6.48
N ALA A 72 -4.14 11.97 -7.18
CA ALA A 72 -3.45 12.93 -8.05
C ALA A 72 -4.32 13.45 -9.19
N GLY A 73 -5.12 12.58 -9.82
CA GLY A 73 -6.04 12.96 -10.90
C GLY A 73 -7.19 13.84 -10.40
N LEU A 74 -7.80 13.51 -9.24
CA LEU A 74 -8.86 14.34 -8.65
C LEU A 74 -8.33 15.71 -8.21
N LEU A 75 -7.13 15.77 -7.62
CA LEU A 75 -6.45 17.04 -7.27
C LEU A 75 -6.21 17.89 -8.52
N ARG A 76 -5.75 17.28 -9.63
CA ARG A 76 -5.60 17.97 -10.91
C ARG A 76 -6.92 18.53 -11.43
N ALA A 77 -8.01 17.82 -11.21
CA ALA A 77 -9.35 18.28 -11.55
C ALA A 77 -9.83 19.43 -10.65
N GLY A 78 -9.13 19.73 -9.56
CA GLY A 78 -9.42 20.85 -8.65
C GLY A 78 -10.34 20.48 -7.49
N TRP A 79 -10.54 19.21 -7.21
CA TRP A 79 -11.26 18.73 -6.04
C TRP A 79 -10.39 18.77 -4.77
N ARG A 80 -11.01 18.92 -3.62
CA ARG A 80 -10.36 18.76 -2.30
C ARG A 80 -10.33 17.28 -1.97
N VAL A 81 -9.16 16.67 -2.01
CA VAL A 81 -9.01 15.22 -1.93
C VAL A 81 -8.12 14.81 -0.78
N GLY A 82 -8.50 13.74 -0.08
CA GLY A 82 -7.65 13.02 0.84
C GLY A 82 -7.43 11.57 0.40
N ARG A 83 -6.37 10.96 0.89
CA ARG A 83 -6.09 9.55 0.69
C ARG A 83 -5.74 8.89 2.01
N TYR A 84 -6.35 7.74 2.28
CA TYR A 84 -5.96 6.83 3.36
C TYR A 84 -5.30 5.60 2.77
N ALA A 85 -4.10 5.25 3.25
CA ALA A 85 -3.30 4.13 2.74
C ALA A 85 -2.65 3.33 3.88
N SER A 86 -2.30 2.07 3.61
CA SER A 86 -1.60 1.20 4.55
C SER A 86 -0.81 0.09 3.85
N PRO A 87 0.30 -0.39 4.46
CA PRO A 87 1.00 0.22 5.57
C PRO A 87 1.85 1.44 5.13
N HIS A 88 2.41 2.19 6.09
CA HIS A 88 3.44 3.19 5.82
C HIS A 88 4.82 2.53 5.63
N VAL A 89 5.76 3.25 5.00
CA VAL A 89 7.14 2.81 4.77
C VAL A 89 8.06 3.33 5.87
N ASP A 90 7.97 4.60 6.22
CA ASP A 90 8.83 5.29 7.19
C ASP A 90 8.01 5.91 8.33
N ARG A 91 7.03 6.75 8.01
CA ARG A 91 6.25 7.53 9.00
C ARG A 91 4.77 7.23 8.94
N VAL A 92 4.11 7.22 10.10
CA VAL A 92 2.66 6.99 10.19
C VAL A 92 1.84 8.03 9.40
N ASN A 93 2.36 9.25 9.24
CA ASN A 93 1.74 10.33 8.48
C ASN A 93 1.49 9.95 7.00
N GLU A 94 2.34 9.11 6.41
CA GLU A 94 2.17 8.59 5.04
C GLU A 94 0.80 7.93 4.82
N ARG A 95 0.16 7.45 5.91
CA ARG A 95 -1.17 6.82 5.84
C ARG A 95 -2.27 7.81 5.52
N VAL A 96 -2.08 9.10 5.81
CA VAL A 96 -3.10 10.14 5.68
C VAL A 96 -2.56 11.27 4.82
N SER A 97 -2.99 11.30 3.56
CA SER A 97 -2.70 12.41 2.66
C SER A 97 -3.86 13.38 2.61
N ILE A 98 -3.57 14.68 2.62
CA ILE A 98 -4.53 15.77 2.52
C ILE A 98 -4.05 16.72 1.43
N LEU A 99 -4.85 16.88 0.39
CA LEU A 99 -4.52 17.77 -0.74
C LEU A 99 -3.15 17.43 -1.37
N GLY A 100 -2.76 16.13 -1.37
CA GLY A 100 -1.52 15.64 -1.93
C GLY A 100 -0.28 15.80 -1.04
N GLN A 101 -0.46 16.15 0.23
CA GLN A 101 0.61 16.23 1.24
C GLN A 101 0.31 15.31 2.41
N GLU A 102 1.34 14.81 3.09
CA GLU A 102 1.15 14.09 4.36
C GLU A 102 0.48 15.01 5.39
N VAL A 103 -0.35 14.41 6.23
CA VAL A 103 -0.97 15.12 7.35
C VAL A 103 0.08 15.66 8.31
N GLU A 104 -0.11 16.88 8.80
CA GLU A 104 0.74 17.49 9.81
C GLU A 104 0.68 16.75 11.15
N ASP A 105 1.82 16.69 11.87
CA ASP A 105 1.95 15.96 13.12
C ASP A 105 0.90 16.38 14.16
N ASP A 106 0.65 17.66 14.31
CA ASP A 106 -0.31 18.18 15.29
C ASP A 106 -1.75 17.79 14.96
N ALA A 107 -2.13 17.83 13.68
CA ALA A 107 -3.47 17.47 13.24
C ALA A 107 -3.72 15.96 13.45
N LEU A 108 -2.74 15.11 13.10
CA LEU A 108 -2.83 13.68 13.29
C LEU A 108 -2.86 13.33 14.79
N ALA A 109 -2.00 13.97 15.61
CA ALA A 109 -1.96 13.76 17.06
C ALA A 109 -3.30 14.11 17.71
N ALA A 110 -3.87 15.27 17.39
CA ALA A 110 -5.16 15.69 17.92
C ALA A 110 -6.28 14.71 17.56
N ALA A 111 -6.33 14.26 16.29
CA ALA A 111 -7.32 13.30 15.83
C ALA A 111 -7.17 11.93 16.54
N ILE A 112 -5.95 11.40 16.66
CA ILE A 112 -5.68 10.15 17.39
C ILE A 112 -6.17 10.27 18.84
N MET A 113 -5.86 11.36 19.53
CA MET A 113 -6.26 11.56 20.91
C MET A 113 -7.79 11.62 21.06
N GLN A 114 -8.48 12.31 20.16
CA GLN A 114 -9.94 12.38 20.17
C GLN A 114 -10.58 10.98 19.98
N VAL A 115 -10.01 10.14 19.10
CA VAL A 115 -10.49 8.77 18.93
C VAL A 115 -10.20 7.94 20.18
N LEU A 116 -9.02 8.07 20.79
CA LEU A 116 -8.66 7.37 22.03
C LEU A 116 -9.58 7.77 23.21
N ASP A 117 -10.01 9.02 23.29
CA ASP A 117 -11.01 9.45 24.30
C ASP A 117 -12.38 8.79 24.04
N SER A 118 -12.76 8.63 22.77
CA SER A 118 -13.97 7.87 22.39
C SER A 118 -13.85 6.37 22.71
N TYR A 119 -12.66 5.79 22.50
CA TYR A 119 -12.33 4.41 22.89
C TYR A 119 -12.45 4.22 24.42
N GLU A 120 -11.87 5.10 25.24
CA GLU A 120 -12.01 5.02 26.69
C GLU A 120 -13.47 5.18 27.15
N SER A 121 -14.22 6.04 26.48
CA SER A 121 -15.68 6.17 26.72
C SER A 121 -16.45 4.88 26.35
N ALA A 122 -16.04 4.17 25.28
CA ALA A 122 -16.62 2.87 24.92
C ALA A 122 -16.32 1.80 25.99
N LYS A 123 -15.10 1.76 26.51
CA LYS A 123 -14.71 0.85 27.62
C LYS A 123 -15.54 1.11 28.87
N GLN A 124 -15.71 2.38 29.26
CA GLN A 124 -16.54 2.74 30.43
C GLN A 124 -17.99 2.32 30.25
N ALA A 125 -18.51 2.39 29.03
CA ALA A 125 -19.88 2.02 28.68
C ALA A 125 -20.04 0.51 28.35
N THR A 126 -18.94 -0.25 28.29
CA THR A 126 -18.90 -1.68 27.90
C THR A 126 -19.63 -1.90 26.56
N THR A 127 -19.21 -1.18 25.54
CA THR A 127 -19.75 -1.27 24.16
C THR A 127 -18.71 -1.78 23.20
N ALA A 128 -19.12 -2.12 21.97
CA ALA A 128 -18.24 -2.76 20.98
C ALA A 128 -16.91 -2.00 20.72
N GLY A 129 -16.91 -0.67 20.87
CA GLY A 129 -15.71 0.14 20.70
C GLY A 129 -14.58 -0.18 21.69
N GLU A 130 -14.84 -0.90 22.80
CA GLU A 130 -13.79 -1.34 23.73
C GLU A 130 -12.81 -2.34 23.11
N ASP A 131 -13.24 -3.06 22.06
CA ASP A 131 -12.45 -4.02 21.31
C ASP A 131 -11.68 -3.38 20.12
N ALA A 132 -11.75 -2.05 19.97
CA ALA A 132 -11.09 -1.36 18.87
C ALA A 132 -9.58 -1.56 18.91
N THR A 133 -9.02 -1.79 17.73
CA THR A 133 -7.61 -2.07 17.51
C THR A 133 -6.83 -0.81 17.15
N TRP A 134 -5.52 -0.92 17.08
CA TRP A 134 -4.64 0.12 16.55
C TRP A 134 -5.08 0.62 15.17
N PHE A 135 -5.49 -0.33 14.29
CA PHE A 135 -5.92 0.00 12.93
C PHE A 135 -7.27 0.71 12.90
N ASP A 136 -8.21 0.35 13.78
CA ASP A 136 -9.49 1.07 13.91
C ASP A 136 -9.27 2.52 14.31
N VAL A 137 -8.41 2.76 15.31
CA VAL A 137 -8.14 4.11 15.83
C VAL A 137 -7.46 4.99 14.78
N ILE A 138 -6.44 4.51 14.08
CA ILE A 138 -5.75 5.32 13.05
C ILE A 138 -6.65 5.57 11.84
N THR A 139 -7.52 4.63 11.48
CA THR A 139 -8.52 4.79 10.42
C THR A 139 -9.56 5.85 10.81
N ALA A 140 -10.07 5.78 12.04
CA ALA A 140 -11.02 6.77 12.57
C ALA A 140 -10.40 8.17 12.65
N ALA A 141 -9.13 8.27 13.07
CA ALA A 141 -8.40 9.54 13.11
C ALA A 141 -8.25 10.16 11.71
N ALA A 142 -7.95 9.34 10.69
CA ALA A 142 -7.92 9.82 9.31
C ALA A 142 -9.26 10.40 8.86
N PHE A 143 -10.38 9.75 9.19
CA PHE A 143 -11.71 10.23 8.83
C PHE A 143 -12.10 11.53 9.57
N LEU A 144 -11.64 11.70 10.81
CA LEU A 144 -11.79 12.98 11.53
C LEU A 144 -11.05 14.11 10.83
N VAL A 145 -9.79 13.88 10.47
CA VAL A 145 -8.97 14.85 9.74
C VAL A 145 -9.62 15.23 8.41
N PHE A 146 -10.13 14.25 7.66
CA PHE A 146 -10.81 14.49 6.37
C PHE A 146 -12.06 15.36 6.54
N LYS A 147 -12.85 15.11 7.60
CA LYS A 147 -14.02 15.91 7.96
C LYS A 147 -13.61 17.35 8.32
N GLU A 148 -12.60 17.54 9.16
CA GLU A 148 -12.13 18.86 9.59
C GLU A 148 -11.63 19.70 8.43
N VAL A 149 -10.89 19.10 7.52
CA VAL A 149 -10.40 19.77 6.30
C VAL A 149 -11.53 20.08 5.34
N GLY A 150 -12.68 19.40 5.43
CA GLY A 150 -13.81 19.59 4.50
C GLY A 150 -13.47 19.08 3.11
N LEU A 151 -13.07 17.81 3.00
CA LEU A 151 -12.75 17.18 1.70
C LEU A 151 -14.03 16.92 0.89
N ASP A 152 -13.90 17.03 -0.44
CA ASP A 152 -14.95 16.61 -1.38
C ASP A 152 -14.89 15.09 -1.58
N TRP A 153 -13.67 14.55 -1.76
CA TRP A 153 -13.41 13.15 -2.03
C TRP A 153 -12.35 12.58 -1.11
N ALA A 154 -12.51 11.31 -0.76
CA ALA A 154 -11.46 10.52 -0.14
C ALA A 154 -11.24 9.21 -0.91
N VAL A 155 -9.98 8.88 -1.19
CA VAL A 155 -9.57 7.59 -1.75
C VAL A 155 -9.10 6.73 -0.59
N ILE A 156 -9.83 5.66 -0.31
CA ILE A 156 -9.65 4.84 0.90
C ILE A 156 -9.10 3.47 0.50
N GLU A 157 -7.87 3.17 0.91
CA GLU A 157 -7.25 1.85 0.74
C GLU A 157 -7.65 0.92 1.87
N VAL A 158 -8.12 -0.28 1.51
CA VAL A 158 -8.39 -1.40 2.44
C VAL A 158 -7.10 -1.92 3.06
N GLY A 159 -7.07 -2.11 4.37
CA GLY A 159 -5.92 -2.69 5.07
C GLY A 159 -5.81 -4.19 4.81
N LEU A 160 -6.85 -4.97 5.13
CA LEU A 160 -6.88 -6.42 5.01
C LEU A 160 -8.26 -6.93 4.57
N GLY A 161 -8.27 -7.78 3.53
CA GLY A 161 -9.51 -8.36 3.04
C GLY A 161 -10.40 -7.32 2.36
N GLY A 162 -11.46 -6.90 3.01
CA GLY A 162 -12.40 -5.88 2.57
C GLY A 162 -13.70 -5.89 3.37
N ARG A 163 -14.42 -7.00 3.37
CA ARG A 163 -15.76 -7.13 3.98
C ARG A 163 -15.81 -6.72 5.46
N LEU A 164 -14.81 -7.10 6.25
CA LEU A 164 -14.69 -6.83 7.68
C LEU A 164 -13.53 -5.89 8.03
N ASP A 165 -12.98 -5.21 7.02
CA ASP A 165 -11.93 -4.22 7.25
C ASP A 165 -12.51 -2.93 7.86
N SER A 166 -11.77 -2.31 8.78
CA SER A 166 -12.20 -1.07 9.46
C SER A 166 -12.61 0.03 8.49
N THR A 167 -12.00 0.07 7.29
CA THR A 167 -12.35 1.04 6.26
C THR A 167 -13.73 0.81 5.65
N ASN A 168 -14.33 -0.38 5.80
CA ASN A 168 -15.60 -0.73 5.15
C ASN A 168 -16.85 -0.09 5.81
N VAL A 169 -16.65 0.83 6.73
CA VAL A 169 -17.70 1.72 7.22
C VAL A 169 -18.06 2.82 6.22
N VAL A 170 -17.18 3.17 5.27
CA VAL A 170 -17.45 4.16 4.23
C VAL A 170 -18.41 3.61 3.16
N PHE A 171 -19.17 4.48 2.51
CA PHE A 171 -19.86 4.19 1.27
C PHE A 171 -18.96 4.59 0.09
N GLY A 172 -18.29 3.60 -0.54
CA GLY A 172 -17.53 3.85 -1.76
C GLY A 172 -18.47 3.96 -2.96
N GLU A 173 -18.59 5.14 -3.57
CA GLU A 173 -19.37 5.33 -4.82
C GLU A 173 -18.77 4.50 -5.96
N VAL A 174 -17.45 4.34 -5.96
CA VAL A 174 -16.74 3.36 -6.77
C VAL A 174 -15.95 2.45 -5.82
N ALA A 175 -16.27 1.16 -5.86
CA ALA A 175 -15.49 0.10 -5.24
C ALA A 175 -14.50 -0.45 -6.27
N ILE A 176 -13.23 -0.57 -5.90
CA ILE A 176 -12.18 -1.08 -6.78
C ILE A 176 -11.61 -2.36 -6.20
N VAL A 177 -11.53 -3.41 -7.03
CA VAL A 177 -10.76 -4.62 -6.72
C VAL A 177 -9.65 -4.74 -7.76
N THR A 178 -8.41 -4.41 -7.38
CA THR A 178 -7.28 -4.31 -8.32
C THR A 178 -6.95 -5.67 -8.93
N ASN A 179 -6.58 -6.63 -8.11
CA ASN A 179 -6.29 -8.02 -8.50
C ASN A 179 -6.48 -8.96 -7.31
N ILE A 180 -6.49 -10.27 -7.58
CA ILE A 180 -6.61 -11.32 -6.57
C ILE A 180 -5.47 -12.32 -6.72
N GLY A 181 -4.66 -12.42 -5.66
CA GLY A 181 -3.63 -13.44 -5.50
C GLY A 181 -3.72 -14.08 -4.12
N LEU A 182 -3.06 -15.22 -3.92
CA LEU A 182 -2.99 -15.89 -2.63
C LEU A 182 -2.13 -15.07 -1.67
N GLU A 183 -2.77 -14.46 -0.69
CA GLU A 183 -2.14 -13.69 0.39
C GLU A 183 -3.07 -13.70 1.60
N HIS A 184 -2.50 -13.77 2.82
CA HIS A 184 -3.27 -13.84 4.07
C HIS A 184 -4.27 -15.00 4.11
N THR A 185 -3.86 -16.15 3.59
CA THR A 185 -4.73 -17.32 3.41
C THR A 185 -5.27 -17.86 4.73
N GLU A 186 -4.57 -17.64 5.83
CA GLU A 186 -4.98 -17.97 7.20
C GLU A 186 -6.22 -17.22 7.68
N ILE A 187 -6.54 -16.07 7.05
CA ILE A 187 -7.70 -15.22 7.41
C ILE A 187 -8.73 -15.17 6.28
N LEU A 188 -8.25 -14.99 5.03
CA LEU A 188 -9.12 -14.71 3.89
C LEU A 188 -9.56 -15.97 3.13
N GLY A 189 -8.99 -17.15 3.49
CA GLY A 189 -9.24 -18.41 2.81
C GLY A 189 -8.14 -18.80 1.84
N VAL A 190 -8.08 -20.10 1.53
CA VAL A 190 -6.98 -20.76 0.81
C VAL A 190 -7.14 -20.75 -0.72
N THR A 191 -8.20 -20.15 -1.24
CA THR A 191 -8.46 -20.04 -2.70
C THR A 191 -8.61 -18.60 -3.15
N ARG A 192 -8.38 -18.33 -4.43
CA ARG A 192 -8.58 -16.99 -5.03
C ARG A 192 -10.04 -16.55 -4.95
N GLU A 193 -10.97 -17.49 -5.07
CA GLU A 193 -12.41 -17.23 -4.96
C GLU A 193 -12.81 -16.78 -3.56
N ALA A 194 -12.30 -17.44 -2.51
CA ALA A 194 -12.56 -17.05 -1.13
C ALA A 194 -12.01 -15.63 -0.85
N ILE A 195 -10.78 -15.36 -1.27
CA ILE A 195 -10.15 -14.04 -1.13
C ILE A 195 -10.93 -12.97 -1.93
N ALA A 196 -11.45 -13.31 -3.12
CA ALA A 196 -12.28 -12.42 -3.93
C ALA A 196 -13.59 -12.07 -3.20
N GLY A 197 -14.23 -13.05 -2.56
CA GLY A 197 -15.44 -12.85 -1.75
C GLY A 197 -15.23 -11.86 -0.60
N GLU A 198 -14.10 -11.97 0.12
CA GLU A 198 -13.74 -11.02 1.16
C GLU A 198 -13.48 -9.61 0.61
N LYS A 199 -12.75 -9.50 -0.51
CA LYS A 199 -12.38 -8.20 -1.08
C LYS A 199 -13.57 -7.49 -1.73
N VAL A 200 -14.43 -8.20 -2.44
CA VAL A 200 -15.63 -7.61 -3.05
C VAL A 200 -16.70 -7.23 -2.03
N GLY A 201 -16.54 -7.63 -0.78
CA GLY A 201 -17.39 -7.20 0.33
C GLY A 201 -17.40 -5.69 0.60
N ILE A 202 -16.51 -4.92 -0.05
CA ILE A 202 -16.55 -3.45 -0.02
C ILE A 202 -17.61 -2.87 -0.98
N LEU A 203 -18.11 -3.65 -1.94
CA LEU A 203 -19.14 -3.23 -2.88
C LEU A 203 -20.50 -3.16 -2.17
N LYS A 204 -21.18 -2.05 -2.31
CA LYS A 204 -22.49 -1.76 -1.72
C LYS A 204 -23.50 -1.45 -2.83
N SER A 205 -24.79 -1.70 -2.55
CA SER A 205 -25.87 -1.37 -3.49
C SER A 205 -25.82 0.12 -3.88
N GLY A 206 -25.97 0.43 -5.15
CA GLY A 206 -25.87 1.79 -5.68
C GLY A 206 -24.45 2.24 -6.06
N ALA A 207 -23.42 1.44 -5.74
CA ALA A 207 -22.04 1.71 -6.15
C ALA A 207 -21.70 1.07 -7.51
N THR A 208 -20.54 1.44 -8.07
CA THR A 208 -19.96 0.81 -9.25
C THR A 208 -18.72 0.03 -8.86
N LEU A 209 -18.54 -1.19 -9.40
CA LEU A 209 -17.32 -1.97 -9.23
C LEU A 209 -16.36 -1.75 -10.40
N ALA A 210 -15.10 -1.45 -10.13
CA ALA A 210 -14.03 -1.43 -11.14
C ALA A 210 -12.97 -2.49 -10.84
N THR A 211 -12.50 -3.21 -11.86
CA THR A 211 -11.52 -4.29 -11.67
C THR A 211 -10.69 -4.57 -12.93
N THR A 212 -9.53 -5.19 -12.73
CA THR A 212 -8.70 -5.73 -13.82
C THR A 212 -9.01 -7.20 -14.12
N LEU A 213 -9.83 -7.87 -13.29
CA LEU A 213 -10.12 -9.29 -13.44
C LEU A 213 -11.10 -9.53 -14.60
N ALA A 214 -10.73 -10.43 -15.50
CA ALA A 214 -11.61 -10.87 -16.58
C ALA A 214 -12.85 -11.60 -16.02
N ILE A 215 -13.95 -11.58 -16.80
CA ILE A 215 -15.21 -12.18 -16.35
C ILE A 215 -15.16 -13.71 -16.29
N ASP A 216 -14.29 -14.33 -17.07
CA ASP A 216 -14.07 -15.79 -17.10
C ASP A 216 -13.05 -16.27 -16.06
N ASP A 217 -12.26 -15.36 -15.44
CA ASP A 217 -11.41 -15.68 -14.30
C ASP A 217 -12.26 -16.14 -13.11
N ALA A 218 -11.79 -17.16 -12.36
CA ALA A 218 -12.54 -17.71 -11.24
C ALA A 218 -12.88 -16.66 -10.17
N ALA A 219 -11.91 -15.81 -9.81
CA ALA A 219 -12.14 -14.69 -8.89
C ALA A 219 -13.00 -13.61 -9.55
N GLY A 220 -12.84 -13.37 -10.86
CA GLY A 220 -13.67 -12.43 -11.63
C GLY A 220 -15.14 -12.80 -11.65
N LYS A 221 -15.47 -14.11 -11.67
CA LYS A 221 -16.84 -14.63 -11.54
C LYS A 221 -17.46 -14.31 -10.19
N VAL A 222 -16.68 -14.43 -9.11
CA VAL A 222 -17.15 -14.07 -7.74
C VAL A 222 -17.49 -12.58 -7.66
N LEU A 223 -16.64 -11.73 -8.26
CA LEU A 223 -16.90 -10.29 -8.32
C LEU A 223 -18.17 -9.98 -9.12
N GLN A 224 -18.35 -10.63 -10.26
CA GLN A 224 -19.54 -10.45 -11.09
C GLN A 224 -20.80 -10.88 -10.37
N GLN A 225 -20.78 -12.08 -9.77
CA GLN A 225 -21.92 -12.59 -9.02
C GLN A 225 -22.33 -11.60 -7.90
N ARG A 226 -21.36 -11.07 -7.16
CA ARG A 226 -21.65 -10.11 -6.10
C ARG A 226 -22.23 -8.80 -6.64
N ALA A 227 -21.74 -8.33 -7.78
CA ALA A 227 -22.29 -7.13 -8.45
C ALA A 227 -23.72 -7.36 -8.91
N ASP A 228 -24.03 -8.53 -9.50
CA ASP A 228 -25.36 -8.91 -9.96
C ASP A 228 -26.36 -8.98 -8.78
N GLU A 229 -25.95 -9.59 -7.65
CA GLU A 229 -26.74 -9.64 -6.40
C GLU A 229 -27.13 -8.25 -5.89
N LEU A 230 -26.26 -7.26 -6.06
CA LEU A 230 -26.46 -5.89 -5.59
C LEU A 230 -27.04 -4.96 -6.67
N GLY A 231 -27.21 -5.43 -7.91
CA GLY A 231 -27.63 -4.61 -9.04
C GLY A 231 -26.60 -3.55 -9.43
N CYS A 232 -25.29 -3.84 -9.24
CA CYS A 232 -24.20 -2.91 -9.48
C CYS A 232 -23.58 -3.09 -10.86
N GLN A 233 -23.19 -1.98 -11.51
CA GLN A 233 -22.39 -2.00 -12.73
C GLN A 233 -20.97 -2.49 -12.44
N VAL A 234 -20.41 -3.26 -13.40
CA VAL A 234 -19.00 -3.68 -13.35
C VAL A 234 -18.24 -3.08 -14.54
N LEU A 235 -17.18 -2.37 -14.23
CA LEU A 235 -16.22 -1.84 -15.20
C LEU A 235 -14.98 -2.73 -15.20
N ARG A 236 -14.48 -3.08 -16.39
CA ARG A 236 -13.25 -3.88 -16.54
C ARG A 236 -12.28 -3.18 -17.48
N THR A 237 -11.00 -3.28 -17.14
CA THR A 237 -9.93 -2.87 -18.04
C THR A 237 -9.83 -3.89 -19.19
N ASP A 238 -9.53 -3.39 -20.39
CA ASP A 238 -9.18 -4.21 -21.54
C ASP A 238 -7.69 -4.00 -21.81
N LEU A 239 -6.87 -4.91 -21.29
CA LEU A 239 -5.42 -4.85 -21.37
C LEU A 239 -4.85 -6.18 -21.87
N PRO A 240 -3.75 -6.14 -22.63
CA PRO A 240 -3.02 -7.36 -22.99
C PRO A 240 -2.51 -8.09 -21.75
N GLU A 241 -2.40 -9.41 -21.80
CA GLU A 241 -1.91 -10.26 -20.70
C GLU A 241 -0.52 -9.86 -20.20
N ASP A 242 0.25 -9.24 -21.07
CA ASP A 242 1.61 -8.82 -20.81
C ASP A 242 1.72 -7.35 -20.36
N ALA A 243 0.62 -6.66 -20.08
CA ALA A 243 0.65 -5.31 -19.52
C ALA A 243 1.49 -5.25 -18.24
N THR A 244 2.27 -4.18 -18.10
CA THR A 244 3.06 -3.92 -16.90
C THR A 244 2.17 -3.55 -15.71
N ILE A 245 2.73 -3.65 -14.50
CA ILE A 245 2.05 -3.22 -13.26
C ILE A 245 1.61 -1.75 -13.38
N ALA A 246 2.48 -0.89 -13.93
CA ALA A 246 2.18 0.52 -14.09
C ALA A 246 1.03 0.75 -15.09
N GLU A 247 1.07 0.12 -16.26
CA GLU A 247 0.00 0.22 -17.28
C GLU A 247 -1.33 -0.27 -16.72
N THR A 248 -1.32 -1.37 -15.98
CA THR A 248 -2.51 -1.94 -15.33
C THR A 248 -3.13 -0.97 -14.34
N ASN A 249 -2.32 -0.38 -13.45
CA ASN A 249 -2.80 0.57 -12.44
C ASN A 249 -3.31 1.88 -13.07
N ILE A 250 -2.61 2.40 -14.10
CA ILE A 250 -3.01 3.62 -14.82
C ILE A 250 -4.33 3.38 -15.59
N SER A 251 -4.44 2.25 -16.28
CA SER A 251 -5.67 1.91 -17.00
C SER A 251 -6.87 1.80 -16.05
N LEU A 252 -6.69 1.14 -14.89
CA LEU A 252 -7.76 1.00 -13.91
C LEU A 252 -8.19 2.36 -13.34
N ALA A 253 -7.24 3.23 -12.98
CA ALA A 253 -7.54 4.58 -12.52
C ALA A 253 -8.19 5.43 -13.62
N GLY A 254 -7.73 5.33 -14.87
CA GLY A 254 -8.31 6.00 -16.03
C GLY A 254 -9.76 5.58 -16.30
N LEU A 255 -10.04 4.27 -16.20
CA LEU A 255 -11.39 3.71 -16.34
C LEU A 255 -12.36 4.30 -15.28
N VAL A 256 -11.87 4.50 -14.05
CA VAL A 256 -12.67 5.14 -13.00
C VAL A 256 -12.93 6.61 -13.32
N PHE A 257 -11.94 7.36 -13.81
CA PHE A 257 -12.15 8.76 -14.21
C PHE A 257 -13.15 8.88 -15.37
N ASP A 258 -13.04 8.04 -16.39
CA ASP A 258 -13.99 8.04 -17.51
C ASP A 258 -15.41 7.70 -17.04
N HIS A 259 -15.55 6.82 -16.06
CA HIS A 259 -16.83 6.53 -15.44
C HIS A 259 -17.37 7.76 -14.69
N LEU A 260 -16.58 8.37 -13.81
CA LEU A 260 -16.98 9.56 -13.06
C LEU A 260 -17.41 10.70 -13.99
N GLY A 261 -16.67 10.92 -15.10
CA GLY A 261 -17.04 11.91 -16.10
C GLY A 261 -18.39 11.62 -16.78
N ARG A 262 -18.69 10.35 -17.09
CA ARG A 262 -20.00 9.95 -17.59
C ARG A 262 -21.13 10.12 -16.58
N GLN A 263 -20.81 10.07 -15.28
CA GLN A 263 -21.76 10.34 -14.18
C GLN A 263 -21.94 11.84 -13.92
N GLY A 264 -21.27 12.71 -14.69
CA GLY A 264 -21.41 14.17 -14.59
C GLY A 264 -20.31 14.85 -13.78
N GLU A 265 -19.31 14.12 -13.29
CA GLU A 265 -18.17 14.75 -12.59
C GLU A 265 -17.33 15.57 -13.57
N SER A 266 -16.97 16.77 -13.16
CA SER A 266 -16.27 17.72 -14.01
C SER A 266 -15.14 18.43 -13.27
N VAL A 267 -14.23 18.99 -14.08
CA VAL A 267 -13.09 19.78 -13.58
C VAL A 267 -13.58 21.05 -12.90
N GLN A 268 -13.01 21.37 -11.74
CA GLN A 268 -13.33 22.54 -10.92
C GLN A 268 -12.36 23.71 -11.14
N THR A 269 -11.15 23.45 -11.71
CA THR A 269 -10.15 24.49 -12.00
C THR A 269 -10.64 25.46 -13.09
N ALA A 270 -10.32 26.75 -12.92
CA ALA A 270 -10.83 27.82 -13.81
C ALA A 270 -10.50 27.59 -15.30
N SER A 271 -9.33 27.01 -15.62
CA SER A 271 -8.88 26.79 -17.01
C SER A 271 -9.68 25.75 -17.80
N LYS A 272 -10.34 24.81 -17.12
CA LYS A 272 -11.08 23.69 -17.71
C LYS A 272 -12.42 23.44 -17.02
N LYS A 273 -12.94 24.44 -16.31
CA LYS A 273 -14.18 24.30 -15.52
C LYS A 273 -15.33 23.74 -16.36
N GLY A 274 -15.98 22.71 -15.83
CA GLY A 274 -17.10 22.05 -16.49
C GLY A 274 -16.71 20.99 -17.52
N GLN A 275 -15.42 20.81 -17.87
CA GLN A 275 -14.98 19.68 -18.69
C GLN A 275 -15.17 18.38 -17.92
N PRO A 276 -15.81 17.32 -18.51
CA PRO A 276 -15.92 16.04 -17.84
C PRO A 276 -14.53 15.49 -17.46
N VAL A 277 -14.42 14.93 -16.26
CA VAL A 277 -13.20 14.20 -15.87
C VAL A 277 -13.04 12.96 -16.74
N GLY A 278 -11.83 12.45 -16.88
CA GLY A 278 -11.54 11.27 -17.70
C GLY A 278 -10.10 10.81 -17.55
N ALA A 279 -9.73 9.72 -18.22
CA ALA A 279 -8.40 9.14 -18.22
C ALA A 279 -7.29 10.14 -18.61
N TRP A 280 -7.62 11.17 -19.37
CA TRP A 280 -6.72 12.26 -19.76
C TRP A 280 -6.15 13.06 -18.57
N LEU A 281 -6.74 12.93 -17.36
CA LEU A 281 -6.18 13.50 -16.15
C LEU A 281 -4.83 12.88 -15.76
N LEU A 282 -4.59 11.64 -16.18
CA LEU A 282 -3.37 10.86 -15.88
C LEU A 282 -2.29 11.11 -16.94
N GLU A 283 -1.89 12.37 -17.13
CA GLU A 283 -0.72 12.70 -17.94
C GLU A 283 0.59 12.37 -17.18
N PRO A 284 1.74 12.22 -17.86
CA PRO A 284 3.02 11.81 -17.26
C PRO A 284 3.38 12.55 -15.98
N ALA A 285 3.21 13.88 -15.95
CA ALA A 285 3.53 14.69 -14.76
C ALA A 285 2.64 14.38 -13.54
N VAL A 286 1.40 13.93 -13.76
CA VAL A 286 0.48 13.51 -12.69
C VAL A 286 0.84 12.11 -12.21
N ILE A 287 1.14 11.20 -13.14
CA ILE A 287 1.60 9.84 -12.84
C ILE A 287 2.90 9.87 -12.02
N ASP A 288 3.85 10.74 -12.39
CA ASP A 288 5.12 10.88 -11.66
C ASP A 288 4.90 11.36 -10.22
N LYS A 289 3.96 12.29 -9.99
CA LYS A 289 3.58 12.73 -8.63
C LYS A 289 2.88 11.66 -7.80
N ALA A 290 2.24 10.69 -8.44
CA ALA A 290 1.55 9.59 -7.80
C ALA A 290 2.47 8.41 -7.42
N ARG A 291 3.75 8.50 -7.70
CA ARG A 291 4.72 7.44 -7.34
C ARG A 291 4.86 7.35 -5.83
N LEU A 292 4.69 6.16 -5.31
CA LEU A 292 4.81 5.88 -3.89
C LEU A 292 6.19 5.30 -3.56
N PRO A 293 6.74 5.61 -2.36
CA PRO A 293 7.95 4.98 -1.87
C PRO A 293 7.87 3.45 -1.91
N GLY A 294 8.97 2.78 -2.31
CA GLY A 294 9.05 1.32 -2.34
C GLY A 294 8.09 0.63 -3.31
N ARG A 295 7.71 1.30 -4.39
CA ARG A 295 6.90 0.76 -5.48
C ARG A 295 7.61 0.99 -6.81
N MET A 296 8.49 0.05 -7.19
CA MET A 296 9.36 0.18 -8.35
C MET A 296 10.16 1.50 -8.33
N GLU A 297 10.51 1.96 -7.13
CA GLU A 297 11.23 3.21 -6.91
C GLU A 297 12.68 3.06 -7.35
N ARG A 298 13.16 4.00 -8.17
CA ARG A 298 14.49 3.93 -8.76
C ARG A 298 15.40 5.03 -8.25
N PHE A 299 16.65 4.65 -7.95
CA PHE A 299 17.73 5.53 -7.56
C PHE A 299 19.00 5.22 -8.35
N ASP A 300 19.87 6.21 -8.48
CA ASP A 300 21.25 6.03 -8.97
C ASP A 300 22.20 6.27 -7.79
N LEU A 301 22.59 5.18 -7.12
CA LEU A 301 23.46 5.22 -5.93
C LEU A 301 24.90 5.55 -6.33
N ALA A 302 25.44 6.66 -5.82
CA ALA A 302 26.81 7.07 -6.08
C ALA A 302 27.81 6.05 -5.48
N LEU A 303 28.77 5.61 -6.30
CA LEU A 303 29.82 4.69 -5.87
C LEU A 303 30.94 5.42 -5.13
N PRO A 304 31.45 4.86 -4.00
CA PRO A 304 32.65 5.36 -3.36
C PRO A 304 33.86 5.26 -4.33
N PRO A 305 34.85 6.15 -4.23
CA PRO A 305 36.00 6.16 -5.15
C PRO A 305 36.72 4.81 -5.33
N THR A 306 36.73 4.00 -4.28
CA THR A 306 37.36 2.68 -4.23
C THR A 306 36.64 1.61 -5.09
N LEU A 307 35.38 1.82 -5.45
CA LEU A 307 34.59 0.90 -6.25
C LEU A 307 34.28 1.43 -7.67
N ARG A 308 34.84 2.59 -8.05
CA ARG A 308 34.62 3.20 -9.36
C ARG A 308 35.51 2.56 -10.44
N SER A 309 35.13 1.42 -10.95
CA SER A 309 35.79 0.77 -12.11
C SER A 309 35.08 1.15 -13.42
N GLY A 310 35.09 2.47 -13.76
CA GLY A 310 34.45 2.98 -14.99
C GLY A 310 33.00 3.42 -14.88
N ARG A 311 32.31 3.18 -13.71
CA ARG A 311 31.00 3.70 -13.40
C ARG A 311 31.06 4.65 -12.20
N GLN A 312 30.21 5.69 -12.21
CA GLN A 312 30.10 6.65 -11.10
C GLN A 312 28.97 6.30 -10.14
N SER A 313 27.95 5.58 -10.63
CA SER A 313 26.78 5.17 -9.85
C SER A 313 26.30 3.78 -10.26
N LEU A 314 25.50 3.16 -9.39
CA LEU A 314 24.76 1.92 -9.64
C LEU A 314 23.27 2.18 -9.61
N PRO A 315 22.48 1.62 -10.56
CA PRO A 315 21.03 1.61 -10.44
C PRO A 315 20.59 0.77 -9.23
N VAL A 316 19.71 1.33 -8.43
CA VAL A 316 19.03 0.64 -7.34
C VAL A 316 17.52 0.73 -7.56
N ILE A 317 16.85 -0.41 -7.57
CA ILE A 317 15.38 -0.48 -7.62
C ILE A 317 14.89 -0.98 -6.27
N MET A 318 13.94 -0.27 -5.69
CA MET A 318 13.31 -0.64 -4.42
C MET A 318 11.84 -0.99 -4.64
N ASP A 319 11.48 -2.22 -4.28
CA ASP A 319 10.08 -2.67 -4.30
C ASP A 319 9.77 -3.62 -3.14
N GLY A 320 8.72 -3.32 -2.39
CA GLY A 320 8.29 -4.11 -1.24
C GLY A 320 7.57 -5.42 -1.58
N ALA A 321 7.73 -5.98 -2.79
CA ALA A 321 7.17 -7.27 -3.19
C ALA A 321 7.63 -8.38 -2.25
N HIS A 322 6.67 -9.15 -1.71
CA HIS A 322 6.94 -10.18 -0.69
C HIS A 322 6.08 -11.44 -0.87
N VAL A 323 5.43 -11.59 -2.01
CA VAL A 323 4.72 -12.81 -2.41
C VAL A 323 5.14 -13.23 -3.83
N PRO A 324 5.12 -14.54 -4.16
CA PRO A 324 5.70 -15.08 -5.39
C PRO A 324 5.20 -14.38 -6.66
N PHE A 325 3.88 -14.27 -6.85
CA PHE A 325 3.33 -13.69 -8.06
C PHE A 325 3.65 -12.19 -8.22
N ASN A 326 3.85 -11.46 -7.11
CA ASN A 326 4.18 -10.04 -7.18
C ASN A 326 5.65 -9.81 -7.53
N ILE A 327 6.57 -10.55 -6.90
CA ILE A 327 8.00 -10.43 -7.25
C ILE A 327 8.24 -10.88 -8.69
N GLU A 328 7.50 -11.85 -9.21
CA GLU A 328 7.58 -12.27 -10.60
C GLU A 328 7.16 -11.15 -11.56
N ALA A 329 6.04 -10.46 -11.26
CA ALA A 329 5.59 -9.32 -12.05
C ALA A 329 6.62 -8.15 -12.01
N VAL A 330 7.14 -7.83 -10.81
CA VAL A 330 8.17 -6.79 -10.64
C VAL A 330 9.42 -7.10 -11.47
N LEU A 331 9.96 -8.32 -11.36
CA LEU A 331 11.17 -8.73 -12.09
C LEU A 331 10.93 -8.76 -13.61
N ARG A 332 9.77 -9.23 -14.05
CA ARG A 332 9.38 -9.19 -15.46
C ARG A 332 9.34 -7.76 -15.99
N ASP A 333 8.72 -6.84 -15.27
CA ASP A 333 8.58 -5.45 -15.69
C ASP A 333 9.96 -4.74 -15.72
N ILE A 334 10.83 -4.99 -14.74
CA ILE A 334 12.20 -4.47 -14.72
C ILE A 334 12.97 -4.98 -15.96
N THR A 335 12.91 -6.27 -16.24
CA THR A 335 13.62 -6.89 -17.36
C THR A 335 13.15 -6.34 -18.70
N ARG A 336 11.85 -6.10 -18.85
CA ARG A 336 11.25 -5.54 -20.07
C ARG A 336 11.57 -4.06 -20.31
N SER A 337 11.65 -3.30 -19.23
CA SER A 337 11.83 -1.83 -19.32
C SER A 337 13.18 -1.41 -19.86
N SER A 338 14.14 -2.34 -20.02
CA SER A 338 15.55 -2.06 -20.38
C SER A 338 16.18 -0.93 -19.54
N SER A 339 15.58 -0.68 -18.37
CA SER A 339 15.98 0.42 -17.47
C SER A 339 17.27 0.13 -16.71
N VAL A 340 17.67 -1.13 -16.67
CA VAL A 340 18.89 -1.64 -16.03
C VAL A 340 19.58 -2.64 -16.96
N SER A 341 20.89 -2.82 -16.77
CA SER A 341 21.70 -3.78 -17.55
C SER A 341 22.70 -4.49 -16.63
N GLY A 342 23.08 -5.71 -17.01
CA GLY A 342 23.98 -6.56 -16.24
C GLY A 342 23.25 -7.35 -15.16
N ASP A 343 24.01 -8.00 -14.29
CA ASP A 343 23.53 -8.92 -13.26
C ASP A 343 22.75 -8.22 -12.14
N CYS A 344 21.65 -8.83 -11.74
CA CYS A 344 20.87 -8.39 -10.58
C CYS A 344 21.49 -8.91 -9.29
N ILE A 345 21.85 -8.02 -8.38
CA ILE A 345 22.22 -8.34 -7.00
C ILE A 345 21.07 -7.93 -6.08
N ALA A 346 20.49 -8.89 -5.37
CA ALA A 346 19.31 -8.60 -4.52
C ALA A 346 19.69 -8.47 -3.05
N VAL A 347 19.11 -7.48 -2.35
CA VAL A 347 19.05 -7.40 -0.88
C VAL A 347 17.64 -7.78 -0.48
N VAL A 348 17.49 -8.83 0.32
CA VAL A 348 16.20 -9.48 0.55
C VAL A 348 15.93 -9.68 2.04
N ALA A 349 14.75 -9.27 2.51
CA ALA A 349 14.21 -9.68 3.80
C ALA A 349 12.77 -10.16 3.63
N LEU A 350 12.40 -11.24 4.30
CA LEU A 350 11.04 -11.78 4.28
C LEU A 350 10.48 -11.89 5.69
N ALA A 351 9.18 -11.67 5.84
CA ALA A 351 8.47 -11.99 7.07
C ALA A 351 8.21 -13.52 7.15
N SER A 352 8.24 -14.08 8.36
CA SER A 352 8.10 -15.52 8.63
C SER A 352 6.74 -16.11 8.26
N ASP A 353 5.73 -15.27 8.03
CA ASP A 353 4.41 -15.65 7.53
C ASP A 353 4.34 -15.75 5.99
N LYS A 354 5.44 -15.56 5.28
CA LYS A 354 5.51 -15.60 3.82
C LYS A 354 6.05 -16.94 3.31
N ASP A 355 5.60 -17.34 2.13
CA ASP A 355 6.07 -18.55 1.44
C ASP A 355 7.49 -18.30 0.88
N ALA A 356 8.49 -18.45 1.75
CA ALA A 356 9.89 -18.25 1.38
C ALA A 356 10.36 -19.20 0.26
N PRO A 357 10.06 -20.52 0.26
CA PRO A 357 10.42 -21.40 -0.82
C PRO A 357 9.90 -20.95 -2.19
N ALA A 358 8.60 -20.63 -2.28
CA ALA A 358 8.01 -20.18 -3.54
C ALA A 358 8.55 -18.80 -3.97
N PHE A 359 8.81 -17.89 -3.04
CA PHE A 359 9.41 -16.59 -3.33
C PHE A 359 10.83 -16.74 -3.88
N LEU A 360 11.68 -17.55 -3.22
CA LEU A 360 13.06 -17.78 -3.65
C LEU A 360 13.13 -18.53 -4.99
N ASN A 361 12.20 -19.45 -5.27
CA ASN A 361 12.12 -20.12 -6.56
C ASN A 361 11.87 -19.14 -7.72
N VAL A 362 11.09 -18.08 -7.50
CA VAL A 362 10.93 -17.00 -8.49
C VAL A 362 12.22 -16.19 -8.60
N LEU A 363 12.76 -15.77 -7.46
CA LEU A 363 13.93 -14.88 -7.39
C LEU A 363 15.14 -15.51 -8.08
N SER A 364 15.37 -16.84 -7.92
CA SER A 364 16.50 -17.59 -8.46
C SER A 364 16.61 -17.53 -10.00
N ARG A 365 15.52 -17.22 -10.69
CA ARG A 365 15.50 -17.12 -12.17
C ARG A 365 16.05 -15.80 -12.70
N TYR A 366 16.14 -14.77 -11.85
CA TYR A 366 16.45 -13.40 -12.26
C TYR A 366 17.65 -12.80 -11.54
N VAL A 367 18.04 -13.36 -10.40
CA VAL A 367 19.04 -12.76 -9.50
C VAL A 367 20.32 -13.58 -9.55
N ALA A 368 21.44 -12.93 -9.87
CA ALA A 368 22.74 -13.58 -9.94
C ALA A 368 23.34 -13.83 -8.54
N HIS A 369 23.06 -12.96 -7.57
CA HIS A 369 23.48 -13.12 -6.18
C HIS A 369 22.48 -12.45 -5.22
N ALA A 370 22.19 -13.09 -4.07
CA ALA A 370 21.30 -12.57 -3.06
C ALA A 370 22.03 -12.34 -1.73
N VAL A 371 21.81 -11.19 -1.10
CA VAL A 371 22.23 -10.88 0.27
C VAL A 371 20.98 -10.87 1.14
N PHE A 372 20.83 -11.89 1.97
CA PHE A 372 19.69 -12.01 2.89
C PHE A 372 19.94 -11.20 4.15
N THR A 373 18.92 -10.48 4.62
CA THR A 373 19.02 -9.60 5.78
C THR A 373 17.73 -9.63 6.61
N GLU A 374 17.76 -8.94 7.76
CA GLU A 374 16.62 -8.86 8.68
C GLU A 374 16.06 -7.43 8.72
N ALA A 375 14.81 -7.25 8.29
CA ALA A 375 14.16 -5.96 8.38
C ALA A 375 13.82 -5.64 9.85
N SER A 376 14.46 -4.64 10.42
CA SER A 376 14.15 -4.14 11.76
C SER A 376 12.73 -3.58 11.81
N GLY A 377 11.96 -3.89 12.86
CA GLY A 377 10.62 -3.35 13.11
C GLY A 377 9.45 -4.30 12.85
N SER A 378 9.65 -5.43 12.17
CA SER A 378 8.55 -6.35 11.88
C SER A 378 8.26 -7.36 12.99
N GLY A 379 9.19 -7.62 13.91
CA GLY A 379 9.08 -8.69 14.95
C GLY A 379 8.79 -10.09 14.40
N ARG A 380 8.71 -10.24 13.07
CA ARG A 380 8.31 -11.44 12.33
C ARG A 380 9.24 -11.71 11.14
N ALA A 381 10.47 -11.20 11.16
CA ALA A 381 11.41 -11.47 10.09
C ALA A 381 11.89 -12.92 10.16
N HIS A 382 12.07 -13.58 9.00
CA HIS A 382 12.95 -14.75 8.92
C HIS A 382 14.37 -14.35 9.30
N ALA A 383 15.09 -15.20 10.01
CA ALA A 383 16.52 -15.00 10.20
C ALA A 383 17.25 -15.04 8.83
N ALA A 384 18.20 -14.14 8.63
CA ALA A 384 18.96 -14.08 7.38
C ALA A 384 19.63 -15.43 7.04
N SER A 385 20.15 -16.13 8.06
CA SER A 385 20.76 -17.45 7.92
C SER A 385 19.79 -18.56 7.52
N GLU A 386 18.51 -18.46 7.91
CA GLU A 386 17.49 -19.42 7.47
C GLU A 386 17.18 -19.27 5.98
N LEU A 387 17.06 -18.03 5.50
CA LEU A 387 16.85 -17.74 4.08
C LEU A 387 18.06 -18.14 3.24
N GLU A 388 19.29 -17.89 3.74
CA GLU A 388 20.52 -18.33 3.10
C GLU A 388 20.57 -19.86 2.96
N ALA A 389 20.34 -20.60 4.06
CA ALA A 389 20.36 -22.06 4.04
C ALA A 389 19.34 -22.64 3.04
N LEU A 390 18.14 -22.06 2.99
CA LEU A 390 17.11 -22.43 2.02
C LEU A 390 17.55 -22.13 0.58
N ALA A 391 18.11 -20.93 0.32
CA ALA A 391 18.57 -20.52 -1.00
C ALA A 391 19.73 -21.38 -1.50
N ILE A 392 20.69 -21.74 -0.63
CA ILE A 392 21.80 -22.67 -0.94
C ILE A 392 21.22 -24.03 -1.36
N SER A 393 20.21 -24.54 -0.65
CA SER A 393 19.57 -25.82 -1.01
C SER A 393 18.90 -25.81 -2.39
N MET A 394 18.58 -24.61 -2.89
CA MET A 394 17.99 -24.37 -4.22
C MET A 394 19.06 -24.03 -5.28
N GLY A 395 20.33 -24.04 -4.92
CA GLY A 395 21.44 -23.75 -5.83
C GLY A 395 21.68 -22.26 -6.12
N MET A 396 21.14 -21.36 -5.30
CA MET A 396 21.34 -19.92 -5.45
C MET A 396 22.72 -19.50 -4.90
N ALA A 397 23.40 -18.57 -5.58
CA ALA A 397 24.53 -17.86 -5.03
C ALA A 397 24.04 -16.79 -4.05
N CYS A 398 24.44 -16.90 -2.79
CA CYS A 398 23.92 -15.99 -1.75
C CYS A 398 24.84 -15.92 -0.53
N GLU A 399 24.55 -14.95 0.34
CA GLU A 399 25.14 -14.79 1.65
C GLU A 399 24.12 -14.18 2.64
N ALA A 400 24.35 -14.35 3.94
CA ALA A 400 23.57 -13.74 5.00
C ALA A 400 24.32 -12.61 5.69
N GLU A 401 23.71 -11.44 5.81
CA GLU A 401 24.15 -10.31 6.63
C GLU A 401 22.93 -9.74 7.34
N PRO A 402 22.74 -10.01 8.66
CA PRO A 402 21.54 -9.58 9.40
C PRO A 402 21.30 -8.08 9.43
N ASN A 403 22.38 -7.26 9.35
CA ASN A 403 22.25 -5.81 9.36
C ASN A 403 21.94 -5.28 7.95
N PRO A 404 20.79 -4.60 7.73
CA PRO A 404 20.38 -4.13 6.40
C PRO A 404 21.40 -3.19 5.71
N GLN A 405 22.02 -2.27 6.46
CA GLN A 405 23.00 -1.33 5.90
C GLN A 405 24.26 -2.05 5.45
N LYS A 406 24.74 -3.04 6.21
CA LYS A 406 25.87 -3.86 5.81
C LYS A 406 25.53 -4.75 4.62
N ALA A 407 24.32 -5.33 4.61
CA ALA A 407 23.83 -6.10 3.48
C ALA A 407 23.78 -5.27 2.18
N LEU A 408 23.34 -4.02 2.27
CA LEU A 408 23.40 -3.08 1.14
C LEU A 408 24.85 -2.83 0.71
N HIS A 409 25.80 -2.63 1.62
CA HIS A 409 27.23 -2.45 1.30
C HIS A 409 27.81 -3.68 0.57
N HIS A 410 27.48 -4.90 1.02
CA HIS A 410 27.90 -6.14 0.33
C HIS A 410 27.33 -6.20 -1.09
N ALA A 411 26.03 -5.90 -1.25
CA ALA A 411 25.38 -5.87 -2.56
C ALA A 411 26.01 -4.80 -3.48
N VAL A 412 26.35 -3.62 -2.96
CA VAL A 412 27.03 -2.54 -3.72
C VAL A 412 28.40 -3.01 -4.21
N ALA A 413 29.20 -3.61 -3.34
CA ALA A 413 30.52 -4.13 -3.72
C ALA A 413 30.40 -5.18 -4.84
N LYS A 414 29.47 -6.13 -4.69
CA LYS A 414 29.22 -7.20 -5.65
C LYS A 414 28.71 -6.66 -6.99
N ALA A 415 27.72 -5.75 -6.96
CA ALA A 415 27.17 -5.16 -8.18
C ALA A 415 28.21 -4.31 -8.94
N ALA A 416 29.10 -3.62 -8.21
CA ALA A 416 30.21 -2.87 -8.82
C ALA A 416 31.22 -3.81 -9.50
N GLU A 417 31.54 -4.97 -8.89
CA GLU A 417 32.43 -5.99 -9.42
C GLU A 417 31.95 -6.56 -10.78
N VAL A 418 30.66 -6.91 -10.84
CA VAL A 418 30.03 -7.56 -12.02
C VAL A 418 29.42 -6.57 -13.02
N GLY A 419 29.48 -5.26 -12.74
CA GLY A 419 28.85 -4.25 -13.58
C GLY A 419 27.32 -4.33 -13.61
N GLY A 420 26.72 -4.79 -12.52
CA GLY A 420 25.29 -5.05 -12.38
C GLY A 420 24.48 -3.89 -11.80
N TRP A 421 23.34 -4.23 -11.18
CA TRP A 421 22.41 -3.32 -10.51
C TRP A 421 21.86 -3.98 -9.25
N ILE A 422 21.18 -3.20 -8.39
CA ILE A 422 20.70 -3.68 -7.09
C ILE A 422 19.17 -3.68 -7.06
N LEU A 423 18.59 -4.79 -6.55
CA LEU A 423 17.20 -4.90 -6.17
C LEU A 423 17.07 -4.99 -4.65
N VAL A 424 16.34 -4.08 -4.02
CA VAL A 424 15.94 -4.18 -2.61
C VAL A 424 14.49 -4.63 -2.56
N THR A 425 14.21 -5.81 -1.98
CA THR A 425 12.87 -6.42 -2.04
C THR A 425 12.54 -7.35 -0.88
N GLY A 426 11.32 -7.88 -0.86
CA GLY A 426 10.83 -8.84 0.12
C GLY A 426 10.13 -8.21 1.33
N SER A 427 10.30 -6.91 1.57
CA SER A 427 9.66 -6.21 2.69
C SER A 427 9.64 -4.70 2.49
N LEU A 428 8.51 -4.06 2.78
CA LEU A 428 8.44 -2.60 2.87
C LEU A 428 9.26 -2.04 4.03
N TYR A 429 9.38 -2.78 5.13
CA TYR A 429 10.25 -2.39 6.26
C TYR A 429 11.72 -2.37 5.86
N LEU A 430 12.15 -3.31 5.00
CA LEU A 430 13.51 -3.28 4.46
C LEU A 430 13.72 -2.06 3.56
N VAL A 431 12.77 -1.77 2.70
CA VAL A 431 12.79 -0.56 1.84
C VAL A 431 12.91 0.69 2.71
N GLY A 432 12.07 0.86 3.73
CA GLY A 432 12.12 1.99 4.67
C GLY A 432 13.50 2.11 5.34
N ALA A 433 14.03 1.01 5.84
CA ALA A 433 15.32 0.99 6.51
C ALA A 433 16.51 1.43 5.61
N LEU A 434 16.42 1.18 4.30
CA LEU A 434 17.52 1.45 3.34
C LEU A 434 17.31 2.70 2.48
N ARG A 435 16.07 3.17 2.34
CA ARG A 435 15.69 4.26 1.44
C ARG A 435 16.48 5.54 1.73
N GLY A 436 16.56 5.96 2.99
CA GLY A 436 17.31 7.16 3.38
C GLY A 436 18.81 7.07 3.05
N THR A 437 19.42 5.89 3.22
CA THR A 437 20.81 5.64 2.88
C THR A 437 21.06 5.79 1.37
N VAL A 438 20.15 5.25 0.55
CA VAL A 438 20.28 5.33 -0.92
C VAL A 438 20.02 6.75 -1.41
N GLN A 439 19.03 7.47 -0.86
CA GLN A 439 18.74 8.87 -1.21
C GLN A 439 19.85 9.83 -0.81
N GLY A 440 20.42 9.70 0.38
CA GLY A 440 21.50 10.58 0.88
C GLY A 440 22.81 10.46 0.12
N SER A 441 22.97 9.42 -0.69
CA SER A 441 24.14 9.19 -1.55
C SER A 441 23.98 9.80 -2.96
N VAL A 442 22.84 10.40 -3.27
CA VAL A 442 22.51 11.03 -4.57
C VAL A 442 22.82 12.54 -4.56
N GLY A 443 23.41 13.08 -3.46
CA GLY A 443 23.78 14.49 -3.28
C GLY A 443 25.21 14.84 -3.71
#